data_b2bf08dec317dcbb5e7e4f8aea5d343c
#
_entry.id   b2bf08dec317dcbb5e7e4f8aea5d343c
#
_cell.length_a   1.000
_cell.length_b   1.000
_cell.length_c   1.000
_cell.angle_alpha   90.00
_cell.angle_beta   90.00
_cell.angle_gamma   90.00
#
_symmetry.space_group_name_H-M   'P 1'
#
loop_
_entity.id
_entity.type
_entity.pdbx_description
1 polymer ?
#
loop_
_entity_poly.entity_id
_entity_poly.type
_entity_poly.pdbx_seq_one_letter_code
_entity_poly.pdbx_strand_id
1 'polypeptide(L)'
;MRRVVEGYARKNTTKVTTLESKFPLLAVEQGCIVSKDADITVAFRVELPELFTVTSAEYEAMHAAWHKAVKVLPDFTIVHKQDWFVKERYAGRLSDGELSFLARASERHFNERPFLDHACYLLSRHDPAEGSGQPRGGGQVHGSRRPV
;
A
#
# COMPACT_ATOMS: atom_id res chain seq x y z
N MET A 1 3.09 65.97 27.22
CA MET A 1 2.53 64.61 27.37
C MET A 1 2.79 63.84 26.09
N ARG A 2 3.80 63.00 26.08
CA ARG A 2 4.09 62.06 24.96
C ARG A 2 3.58 60.67 25.36
N ARG A 3 2.52 60.16 24.68
CA ARG A 3 2.10 58.76 24.79
C ARG A 3 3.03 57.91 23.97
N VAL A 4 3.76 57.01 24.64
CA VAL A 4 4.51 55.96 24.02
C VAL A 4 3.50 54.86 23.65
N VAL A 5 3.35 54.61 22.36
CA VAL A 5 2.58 53.47 21.86
C VAL A 5 3.53 52.31 21.82
N GLU A 6 3.49 51.43 22.82
CA GLU A 6 4.19 50.14 22.79
C GLU A 6 3.52 49.23 21.76
N GLY A 7 4.17 49.10 20.61
CA GLY A 7 3.77 48.15 19.59
C GLY A 7 3.99 46.73 20.08
N TYR A 8 2.91 45.99 20.28
CA TYR A 8 2.92 44.53 20.48
C TYR A 8 3.42 43.88 19.20
N ALA A 9 4.71 43.68 19.11
CA ALA A 9 5.30 42.79 18.12
C ALA A 9 4.92 41.32 18.48
N ARG A 10 3.82 40.82 17.91
CA ARG A 10 3.51 39.39 17.91
C ARG A 10 4.67 38.67 17.23
N LYS A 11 5.55 38.07 18.00
CA LYS A 11 6.53 37.08 17.47
C LYS A 11 5.75 35.87 16.95
N ASN A 12 5.41 35.90 15.67
CA ASN A 12 4.99 34.70 14.96
C ASN A 12 6.23 33.79 14.84
N THR A 13 6.49 33.01 15.87
CA THR A 13 7.44 31.91 15.80
C THR A 13 6.80 30.84 14.98
N THR A 14 6.96 30.89 13.66
CA THR A 14 6.61 29.81 12.77
C THR A 14 7.49 28.62 13.17
N LYS A 15 6.88 27.62 13.83
CA LYS A 15 7.58 26.39 14.21
C LYS A 15 7.94 25.67 12.92
N VAL A 16 9.17 25.81 12.48
CA VAL A 16 9.69 25.07 11.32
C VAL A 16 9.75 23.59 11.71
N THR A 17 8.88 22.79 11.10
CA THR A 17 8.86 21.36 11.28
C THR A 17 9.52 20.75 10.05
N THR A 18 10.57 19.98 10.22
CA THR A 18 11.22 19.27 9.12
C THR A 18 10.30 18.16 8.59
N LEU A 19 10.34 17.88 7.30
CA LEU A 19 9.58 16.78 6.68
C LEU A 19 9.90 15.46 7.36
N GLU A 20 11.15 15.27 7.72
CA GLU A 20 11.68 14.09 8.41
C GLU A 20 11.00 13.82 9.76
N SER A 21 10.63 14.87 10.51
CA SER A 21 9.90 14.71 11.78
C SER A 21 8.45 14.28 11.62
N LYS A 22 7.86 14.51 10.42
CA LYS A 22 6.48 14.12 10.09
C LYS A 22 6.39 12.81 9.34
N PHE A 23 7.50 12.34 8.79
CA PHE A 23 7.53 11.12 8.02
C PHE A 23 7.49 9.90 8.96
N PRO A 24 6.50 9.01 8.84
CA PRO A 24 6.28 7.92 9.82
C PRO A 24 7.29 6.78 9.68
N LEU A 25 8.04 6.71 8.57
CA LEU A 25 8.99 5.63 8.34
C LEU A 25 10.33 5.93 9.03
N LEU A 26 10.85 4.91 9.72
CA LEU A 26 12.16 4.93 10.34
C LEU A 26 13.22 4.31 9.42
N ALA A 27 12.96 3.11 8.92
CA ALA A 27 13.87 2.36 8.08
C ALA A 27 13.15 1.42 7.13
N VAL A 28 13.82 1.04 6.04
CA VAL A 28 13.43 -0.05 5.15
C VAL A 28 14.63 -0.97 5.02
N GLU A 29 14.60 -2.10 5.72
CA GLU A 29 15.72 -3.03 5.79
C GLU A 29 15.22 -4.48 5.74
N GLN A 30 16.00 -5.35 5.12
CA GLN A 30 15.71 -6.80 5.03
C GLN A 30 14.30 -7.15 4.54
N GLY A 31 13.73 -6.34 3.63
CA GLY A 31 12.39 -6.54 3.11
C GLY A 31 11.26 -6.10 4.05
N CYS A 32 11.60 -5.47 5.18
CA CYS A 32 10.64 -4.94 6.13
C CYS A 32 10.65 -3.41 6.14
N ILE A 33 9.50 -2.82 6.39
CA ILE A 33 9.34 -1.38 6.63
C ILE A 33 9.11 -1.21 8.14
N VAL A 34 9.96 -0.41 8.78
CA VAL A 34 9.86 -0.10 10.21
C VAL A 34 9.38 1.33 10.37
N SER A 35 8.32 1.53 11.14
CA SER A 35 7.80 2.86 11.46
C SER A 35 8.47 3.46 12.71
N LYS A 36 8.28 4.77 12.93
CA LYS A 36 8.73 5.44 14.16
C LYS A 36 8.00 4.97 15.41
N ASP A 37 6.83 4.39 15.25
CA ASP A 37 6.03 3.81 16.33
C ASP A 37 6.41 2.33 16.59
N ALA A 38 7.52 1.88 16.02
CA ALA A 38 8.03 0.50 16.07
C ALA A 38 7.15 -0.56 15.38
N ASP A 39 6.19 -0.14 14.56
CA ASP A 39 5.43 -1.08 13.73
C ASP A 39 6.34 -1.70 12.67
N ILE A 40 6.17 -2.98 12.43
CA ILE A 40 6.87 -3.70 11.37
C ILE A 40 5.86 -4.06 10.28
N THR A 41 6.11 -3.62 9.07
CA THR A 41 5.29 -3.95 7.90
C THR A 41 6.09 -4.77 6.89
N VAL A 42 5.54 -5.89 6.47
CA VAL A 42 6.09 -6.73 5.39
C VAL A 42 5.12 -6.68 4.20
N ALA A 43 5.66 -6.51 3.01
CA ALA A 43 4.88 -6.48 1.78
C ALA A 43 5.23 -7.67 0.88
N PHE A 44 4.22 -8.33 0.36
CA PHE A 44 4.32 -9.43 -0.58
C PHE A 44 3.60 -9.08 -1.86
N ARG A 45 4.20 -9.39 -3.01
CA ARG A 45 3.47 -9.47 -4.27
C ARG A 45 2.87 -10.87 -4.37
N VAL A 46 1.56 -10.95 -4.57
CA VAL A 46 0.83 -12.20 -4.63
C VAL A 46 0.38 -12.43 -6.07
N GLU A 47 0.74 -13.57 -6.63
CA GLU A 47 0.24 -14.01 -7.92
C GLU A 47 -0.99 -14.88 -7.68
N LEU A 48 -2.13 -14.39 -8.12
CA LEU A 48 -3.41 -15.10 -8.00
C LEU A 48 -3.70 -15.80 -9.33
N PRO A 49 -4.18 -17.05 -9.29
CA PRO A 49 -4.64 -17.72 -10.51
C PRO A 49 -5.90 -17.05 -11.04
N GLU A 50 -6.10 -17.14 -12.34
CA GLU A 50 -7.32 -16.65 -12.98
C GLU A 50 -8.52 -17.52 -12.58
N LEU A 51 -9.58 -16.89 -12.08
CA LEU A 51 -10.75 -17.58 -11.49
C LEU A 51 -11.43 -18.59 -12.43
N PHE A 52 -11.41 -18.32 -13.73
CA PHE A 52 -12.05 -19.21 -14.73
C PHE A 52 -11.20 -20.45 -15.08
N THR A 53 -9.96 -20.53 -14.61
CA THR A 53 -9.10 -21.71 -14.82
C THR A 53 -9.03 -22.60 -13.58
N VAL A 54 -9.56 -22.14 -12.44
CA VAL A 54 -9.44 -22.83 -11.15
C VAL A 54 -10.57 -23.82 -10.95
N THR A 55 -10.25 -25.07 -10.62
CA THR A 55 -11.22 -26.07 -10.19
C THR A 55 -11.69 -25.82 -8.75
N SER A 56 -12.83 -26.41 -8.36
CA SER A 56 -13.32 -26.30 -6.97
C SER A 56 -12.31 -26.81 -5.95
N ALA A 57 -11.60 -27.89 -6.24
CA ALA A 57 -10.60 -28.44 -5.35
C ALA A 57 -9.37 -27.54 -5.18
N GLU A 58 -8.92 -26.89 -6.25
CA GLU A 58 -7.82 -25.92 -6.20
C GLU A 58 -8.24 -24.66 -5.43
N TYR A 59 -9.48 -24.20 -5.60
CA TYR A 59 -10.02 -23.09 -4.83
C TYR A 59 -10.05 -23.37 -3.33
N GLU A 60 -10.54 -24.58 -2.94
CA GLU A 60 -10.52 -24.99 -1.53
C GLU A 60 -9.11 -25.11 -0.96
N ALA A 61 -8.17 -25.64 -1.75
CA ALA A 61 -6.76 -25.73 -1.35
C ALA A 61 -6.13 -24.35 -1.13
N MET A 62 -6.42 -23.40 -2.02
CA MET A 62 -5.98 -22.02 -1.90
C MET A 62 -6.59 -21.34 -0.67
N HIS A 63 -7.88 -21.52 -0.44
CA HIS A 63 -8.56 -21.01 0.74
C HIS A 63 -7.96 -21.58 2.05
N ALA A 64 -7.67 -22.87 2.07
CA ALA A 64 -7.01 -23.52 3.21
C ALA A 64 -5.58 -22.98 3.45
N ALA A 65 -4.84 -22.67 2.38
CA ALA A 65 -3.52 -22.04 2.49
C ALA A 65 -3.62 -20.64 3.09
N TRP A 66 -4.57 -19.82 2.64
CA TRP A 66 -4.86 -18.50 3.23
C TRP A 66 -5.18 -18.57 4.72
N HIS A 67 -6.05 -19.50 5.09
CA HIS A 67 -6.42 -19.71 6.49
C HIS A 67 -5.21 -20.10 7.36
N LYS A 68 -4.31 -20.95 6.84
CA LYS A 68 -3.06 -21.28 7.54
C LYS A 68 -2.14 -20.05 7.66
N ALA A 69 -1.98 -19.28 6.59
CA ALA A 69 -1.14 -18.10 6.58
C ALA A 69 -1.60 -17.07 7.62
N VAL A 70 -2.91 -16.81 7.69
CA VAL A 70 -3.46 -15.88 8.68
C VAL A 70 -3.29 -16.38 10.11
N LYS A 71 -3.44 -17.70 10.34
CA LYS A 71 -3.28 -18.28 11.67
C LYS A 71 -1.86 -18.22 12.26
N VAL A 72 -0.85 -18.11 11.41
CA VAL A 72 0.56 -18.01 11.84
C VAL A 72 0.93 -16.58 12.25
N LEU A 73 0.13 -15.60 11.82
CA LEU A 73 0.42 -14.21 12.17
C LEU A 73 0.24 -13.97 13.67
N PRO A 74 1.10 -13.15 14.29
CA PRO A 74 0.95 -12.73 15.68
C PRO A 74 -0.38 -12.02 15.92
N ASP A 75 -0.85 -12.04 17.17
CA ASP A 75 -2.01 -11.24 17.58
C ASP A 75 -1.77 -9.76 17.27
N PHE A 76 -2.84 -9.01 17.03
CA PHE A 76 -2.80 -7.59 16.63
C PHE A 76 -2.11 -7.31 15.30
N THR A 77 -2.02 -8.30 14.41
CA THR A 77 -1.54 -8.10 13.05
C THR A 77 -2.68 -7.60 12.16
N ILE A 78 -2.45 -6.49 11.47
CA ILE A 78 -3.35 -5.95 10.46
C ILE A 78 -2.88 -6.45 9.09
N VAL A 79 -3.78 -7.14 8.39
CA VAL A 79 -3.55 -7.61 7.02
C VAL A 79 -4.30 -6.70 6.06
N HIS A 80 -3.59 -6.10 5.12
CA HIS A 80 -4.13 -5.24 4.08
C HIS A 80 -3.86 -5.83 2.71
N LYS A 81 -4.94 -6.13 1.96
CA LYS A 81 -4.87 -6.56 0.56
C LYS A 81 -5.09 -5.36 -0.34
N GLN A 82 -4.22 -5.18 -1.33
CA GLN A 82 -4.30 -4.09 -2.30
C GLN A 82 -4.22 -4.63 -3.72
N ASP A 83 -5.24 -4.35 -4.49
CA ASP A 83 -5.32 -4.72 -5.90
C ASP A 83 -5.09 -3.47 -6.77
N TRP A 84 -4.13 -3.55 -7.68
CA TRP A 84 -3.80 -2.49 -8.61
C TRP A 84 -4.19 -2.92 -10.00
N PHE A 85 -4.96 -2.08 -10.67
CA PHE A 85 -5.35 -2.25 -12.06
C PHE A 85 -4.70 -1.13 -12.87
N VAL A 86 -3.68 -1.47 -13.64
CA VAL A 86 -2.93 -0.52 -14.46
C VAL A 86 -3.25 -0.74 -15.92
N LYS A 87 -3.55 0.34 -16.63
CA LYS A 87 -3.79 0.27 -18.06
C LYS A 87 -2.48 0.11 -18.80
N GLU A 88 -2.31 -1.03 -19.42
CA GLU A 88 -1.13 -1.35 -20.22
C GLU A 88 -1.47 -1.62 -21.69
N ARG A 89 -0.43 -1.65 -22.52
CA ARG A 89 -0.52 -2.03 -23.91
C ARG A 89 0.45 -3.18 -24.16
N TYR A 90 -0.03 -4.19 -24.85
CA TYR A 90 0.81 -5.26 -25.32
C TYR A 90 1.81 -4.72 -26.35
N ALA A 91 3.09 -4.86 -26.08
CA ALA A 91 4.17 -4.54 -27.02
C ALA A 91 4.68 -5.85 -27.62
N GLY A 92 3.91 -6.42 -28.54
CA GLY A 92 4.32 -7.61 -29.30
C GLY A 92 5.50 -7.28 -30.19
N ARG A 93 6.48 -8.16 -30.24
CA ARG A 93 7.51 -8.10 -31.28
C ARG A 93 6.88 -8.59 -32.58
N LEU A 94 6.44 -7.67 -33.39
CA LEU A 94 6.19 -7.94 -34.81
C LEU A 94 7.55 -8.28 -35.43
N SER A 95 8.01 -9.53 -35.23
CA SER A 95 9.17 -10.01 -35.99
C SER A 95 8.76 -10.07 -37.44
N ASP A 96 9.55 -9.45 -38.31
CA ASP A 96 9.37 -9.44 -39.78
C ASP A 96 9.53 -10.85 -40.41
N GLY A 97 9.56 -11.89 -39.59
CA GLY A 97 9.52 -13.29 -40.04
C GLY A 97 8.14 -13.66 -40.57
N GLU A 98 8.08 -14.73 -41.34
CA GLU A 98 6.90 -15.29 -42.02
C GLU A 98 5.75 -15.65 -41.06
N LEU A 99 5.12 -14.62 -40.47
CA LEU A 99 3.90 -14.83 -39.66
C LEU A 99 2.73 -15.15 -40.59
N SER A 100 1.97 -16.18 -40.29
CA SER A 100 0.71 -16.46 -40.97
C SER A 100 -0.23 -15.25 -40.86
N PHE A 101 -1.16 -15.14 -41.80
CA PHE A 101 -2.19 -14.08 -41.78
C PHE A 101 -2.89 -13.98 -40.44
N LEU A 102 -3.25 -15.14 -39.84
CA LEU A 102 -3.94 -15.21 -38.57
C LEU A 102 -3.06 -14.69 -37.40
N ALA A 103 -1.79 -15.10 -37.36
CA ALA A 103 -0.85 -14.63 -36.35
C ALA A 103 -0.66 -13.12 -36.41
N ARG A 104 -0.52 -12.56 -37.61
CA ARG A 104 -0.40 -11.11 -37.81
C ARG A 104 -1.66 -10.35 -37.41
N ALA A 105 -2.85 -10.90 -37.70
CA ALA A 105 -4.11 -10.30 -37.27
C ALA A 105 -4.26 -10.30 -35.74
N SER A 106 -3.88 -11.40 -35.07
CA SER A 106 -3.86 -11.50 -33.60
C SER A 106 -2.89 -10.51 -32.96
N GLU A 107 -1.67 -10.42 -33.45
CA GLU A 107 -0.66 -9.47 -32.97
C GLU A 107 -1.16 -8.02 -33.08
N ARG A 108 -1.75 -7.67 -34.24
CA ARG A 108 -2.35 -6.34 -34.42
C ARG A 108 -3.47 -6.09 -33.44
N HIS A 109 -4.37 -7.05 -33.24
CA HIS A 109 -5.50 -6.93 -32.32
C HIS A 109 -5.06 -6.61 -30.88
N PHE A 110 -4.03 -7.31 -30.38
CA PHE A 110 -3.51 -7.09 -29.03
C PHE A 110 -2.69 -5.80 -28.90
N ASN A 111 -1.95 -5.41 -29.94
CA ASN A 111 -1.19 -4.15 -29.95
C ASN A 111 -2.08 -2.90 -29.97
N GLU A 112 -3.21 -2.96 -30.65
CA GLU A 112 -4.13 -1.82 -30.78
C GLU A 112 -4.98 -1.60 -29.54
N ARG A 113 -5.19 -2.61 -28.71
CA ARG A 113 -6.10 -2.58 -27.55
C ARG A 113 -5.34 -2.50 -26.23
N PRO A 114 -5.63 -1.49 -25.41
CA PRO A 114 -5.12 -1.49 -24.05
C PRO A 114 -5.88 -2.56 -23.24
N PHE A 115 -5.18 -3.17 -22.30
CA PHE A 115 -5.76 -4.08 -21.31
C PHE A 115 -5.45 -3.56 -19.89
N LEU A 116 -6.13 -4.13 -18.90
CA LEU A 116 -5.84 -3.85 -17.50
C LEU A 116 -4.93 -4.96 -16.96
N ASP A 117 -3.70 -4.59 -16.64
CA ASP A 117 -2.83 -5.46 -15.87
C ASP A 117 -3.21 -5.41 -14.40
N HIS A 118 -3.22 -6.56 -13.76
CA HIS A 118 -3.59 -6.72 -12.36
C HIS A 118 -2.41 -7.16 -11.52
N ALA A 119 -2.06 -6.35 -10.53
CA ALA A 119 -1.07 -6.71 -9.53
C ALA A 119 -1.71 -6.72 -8.14
N CYS A 120 -1.54 -7.81 -7.41
CA CYS A 120 -2.04 -7.97 -6.05
C CYS A 120 -0.88 -7.87 -5.06
N TYR A 121 -1.07 -7.03 -4.04
CA TYR A 121 -0.13 -6.88 -2.94
C TYR A 121 -0.81 -7.21 -1.62
N LEU A 122 -0.09 -7.89 -0.76
CA LEU A 122 -0.49 -8.18 0.60
C LEU A 122 0.51 -7.52 1.55
N LEU A 123 0.01 -6.65 2.40
CA LEU A 123 0.79 -6.01 3.44
C LEU A 123 0.36 -6.57 4.79
N SER A 124 1.32 -7.02 5.58
CA SER A 124 1.12 -7.47 6.94
C SER A 124 1.83 -6.49 7.88
N ARG A 125 1.08 -5.79 8.70
CA ARG A 125 1.60 -4.85 9.70
C ARG A 125 1.37 -5.42 11.08
N HIS A 126 2.44 -5.57 11.85
CA HIS A 126 2.40 -5.96 13.25
C HIS A 126 2.76 -4.77 14.14
N ASP A 127 1.93 -4.54 15.16
CA ASP A 127 2.16 -3.52 16.19
C ASP A 127 2.58 -4.21 17.49
N PRO A 128 3.86 -4.21 17.84
CA PRO A 128 4.33 -4.86 19.07
C PRO A 128 3.87 -4.15 20.35
N ALA A 129 3.49 -2.87 20.28
CA ALA A 129 3.06 -2.10 21.43
C ALA A 129 1.63 -2.43 21.85
N GLU A 130 0.76 -2.84 20.93
CA GLU A 130 -0.64 -3.16 21.22
C GLU A 130 -0.79 -4.42 22.08
N GLY A 131 0.15 -5.38 21.96
CA GLY A 131 0.23 -6.57 22.80
C GLY A 131 0.81 -6.34 24.21
N SER A 132 1.52 -5.23 24.43
CA SER A 132 2.18 -4.93 25.71
C SER A 132 1.33 -4.14 26.70
N GLY A 133 0.13 -3.72 26.31
CA GLY A 133 -0.76 -2.91 27.16
C GLY A 133 -0.23 -1.51 27.49
N GLN A 134 0.81 -1.06 26.80
CA GLN A 134 1.42 0.25 27.03
C GLN A 134 0.66 1.32 26.23
N PRO A 135 0.12 2.37 26.88
CA PRO A 135 -0.63 3.40 26.16
C PRO A 135 0.29 4.13 25.19
N ARG A 136 -0.10 4.20 23.92
CA ARG A 136 0.56 5.05 22.92
C ARG A 136 0.56 6.49 23.41
N GLY A 137 1.70 7.14 23.42
CA GLY A 137 1.81 8.57 23.69
C GLY A 137 0.89 9.34 22.73
N GLY A 138 -0.21 9.89 23.26
CA GLY A 138 -1.34 10.39 22.51
C GLY A 138 -0.98 11.52 21.57
N GLY A 139 -0.95 11.24 20.29
CA GLY A 139 -1.24 12.22 19.26
C GLY A 139 -2.74 12.51 19.30
N GLN A 140 -3.15 13.60 19.98
CA GLN A 140 -4.53 14.05 19.97
C GLN A 140 -5.00 14.33 18.54
N VAL A 141 -5.81 13.43 18.01
CA VAL A 141 -6.64 13.71 16.82
C VAL A 141 -7.77 14.61 17.31
N HIS A 142 -7.65 15.91 17.07
CA HIS A 142 -8.72 16.88 17.27
C HIS A 142 -9.86 16.55 16.31
N GLY A 143 -10.80 15.73 16.76
CA GLY A 143 -12.09 15.51 16.11
C GLY A 143 -12.93 16.78 16.24
N SER A 144 -12.94 17.61 15.23
CA SER A 144 -13.90 18.72 15.08
C SER A 144 -15.28 18.11 14.86
N ARG A 145 -16.08 18.02 15.93
CA ARG A 145 -17.55 17.85 15.83
C ARG A 145 -18.13 19.18 15.39
N ARG A 146 -18.69 19.23 14.19
CA ARG A 146 -19.62 20.30 13.80
C ARG A 146 -20.98 19.96 14.42
N PRO A 147 -21.64 20.91 15.10
CA PRO A 147 -23.04 20.74 15.50
C PRO A 147 -23.96 20.92 14.30
N VAL A 148 -25.06 20.18 14.30
CA VAL A 148 -26.21 20.28 13.39
C VAL A 148 -27.00 21.54 13.67
#